data_ebd9db2c97c4b1a7676154d910061c86
#
_entry.id   ebd9db2c97c4b1a7676154d910061c86
#
_cell.length_a   1.000
_cell.length_b   1.000
_cell.length_c   1.000
_cell.angle_alpha   90.00
_cell.angle_beta   90.00
_cell.angle_gamma   90.00
#
_symmetry.space_group_name_H-M   'P 1'
#
loop_
_entity.id
_entity.type
_entity.pdbx_description
1 polymer ?
#
loop_
_entity_poly.entity_id
_entity_poly.type
_entity_poly.pdbx_seq_one_letter_code
_entity_poly.pdbx_strand_id
1 'polypeptide(L)'
;MKVLLLGGTGAMGVHLASLLNEDKTETYVTTRKTRKDYGTVHYITGNAHSDEFLLPFLENENFDVIVDFMVYNTEEFKNRASKLLDSCKQYVFLSSSRVYADSKNPITEESPRLLDISTDKDFLATDEYALTKARQENVLFENEKQNWTIIRPYITYSEIRLQLGVLEKELWLNRVLQNKTVVFSKDIFEHYTTLTYGEDVSHGIKSLLGKEEAFGQAFHITQTKALKWSEVWDVYNRVLTEEFGKSPKIKLVDLNTFHKFYSGVYQINYDRLYDRVFDNSKISKFLETKNFLSPEIGLEKSLREFIKNGANFGFTFWRTEGIADRITGESVLLLKIPGVKNKLNYIFGRLGLNIHKPSFMK
;
A
#
# COMPACT_ATOMS: atom_id res chain seq x y z
N MET A 1 -23.14 -8.68 14.71
CA MET A 1 -21.68 -8.47 14.76
C MET A 1 -21.40 -6.99 14.84
N LYS A 2 -20.50 -6.58 15.73
CA LYS A 2 -20.04 -5.21 15.90
C LYS A 2 -18.56 -5.12 15.52
N VAL A 3 -18.24 -4.26 14.56
CA VAL A 3 -16.91 -4.20 13.94
C VAL A 3 -16.27 -2.84 14.13
N LEU A 4 -14.99 -2.80 14.50
CA LEU A 4 -14.18 -1.59 14.53
C LEU A 4 -13.15 -1.64 13.40
N LEU A 5 -13.09 -0.59 12.59
CA LEU A 5 -12.06 -0.38 11.56
C LEU A 5 -11.09 0.71 12.03
N LEU A 6 -9.92 0.32 12.51
CA LEU A 6 -8.86 1.28 12.89
C LEU A 6 -8.19 1.83 11.62
N GLY A 7 -8.30 3.15 11.40
CA GLY A 7 -7.75 3.79 10.19
C GLY A 7 -8.44 3.40 8.89
N GLY A 8 -9.71 2.96 8.94
CA GLY A 8 -10.48 2.41 7.82
C GLY A 8 -10.90 3.41 6.72
N THR A 9 -10.14 4.50 6.48
CA THR A 9 -10.47 5.52 5.47
C THR A 9 -9.57 5.46 4.21
N GLY A 10 -8.73 4.45 4.10
CA GLY A 10 -7.85 4.20 2.95
C GLY A 10 -8.48 3.30 1.87
N ALA A 11 -7.70 2.94 0.85
CA ALA A 11 -8.14 2.23 -0.37
C ALA A 11 -8.89 0.90 -0.14
N MET A 12 -8.66 0.22 0.96
CA MET A 12 -9.38 -1.00 1.35
C MET A 12 -10.49 -0.70 2.35
N GLY A 13 -10.19 0.09 3.39
CA GLY A 13 -11.12 0.31 4.50
C GLY A 13 -12.43 0.99 4.10
N VAL A 14 -12.43 1.88 3.10
CA VAL A 14 -13.67 2.50 2.61
C VAL A 14 -14.61 1.50 1.95
N HIS A 15 -14.06 0.56 1.19
CA HIS A 15 -14.84 -0.51 0.57
C HIS A 15 -15.35 -1.50 1.64
N LEU A 16 -14.49 -1.87 2.61
CA LEU A 16 -14.92 -2.76 3.70
C LEU A 16 -16.07 -2.14 4.51
N ALA A 17 -15.98 -0.84 4.85
CA ALA A 17 -17.06 -0.14 5.53
C ALA A 17 -18.38 -0.14 4.71
N SER A 18 -18.30 0.05 3.38
CA SER A 18 -19.45 -0.05 2.49
C SER A 18 -20.07 -1.45 2.47
N LEU A 19 -19.25 -2.47 2.32
CA LEU A 19 -19.69 -3.88 2.29
C LEU A 19 -20.33 -4.32 3.62
N LEU A 20 -19.81 -3.83 4.75
CA LEU A 20 -20.39 -4.10 6.08
C LEU A 20 -21.72 -3.35 6.28
N ASN A 21 -21.84 -2.14 5.72
CA ASN A 21 -23.10 -1.41 5.72
C ASN A 21 -24.20 -2.12 4.91
N GLU A 22 -23.86 -2.69 3.76
CA GLU A 22 -24.79 -3.48 2.94
C GLU A 22 -25.33 -4.69 3.71
N ASP A 23 -24.48 -5.34 4.52
CA ASP A 23 -24.86 -6.45 5.42
C ASP A 23 -25.56 -5.97 6.71
N LYS A 24 -25.79 -4.68 6.87
CA LYS A 24 -26.36 -4.06 8.09
C LYS A 24 -25.54 -4.38 9.35
N THR A 25 -24.23 -4.53 9.20
CA THR A 25 -23.28 -4.74 10.30
C THR A 25 -22.99 -3.40 10.97
N GLU A 26 -23.15 -3.33 12.28
CA GLU A 26 -22.77 -2.14 13.08
C GLU A 26 -21.27 -1.93 13.00
N THR A 27 -20.84 -0.83 12.38
CA THR A 27 -19.44 -0.60 12.01
C THR A 27 -18.97 0.76 12.51
N TYR A 28 -17.88 0.77 13.26
CA TYR A 28 -17.20 1.97 13.73
C TYR A 28 -15.90 2.16 12.96
N VAL A 29 -15.62 3.39 12.53
CA VAL A 29 -14.42 3.72 11.74
C VAL A 29 -13.67 4.87 12.38
N THR A 30 -12.45 4.63 12.86
CA THR A 30 -11.62 5.73 13.37
C THR A 30 -11.06 6.58 12.23
N THR A 31 -11.08 7.89 12.41
CA THR A 31 -10.61 8.86 11.42
C THR A 31 -10.06 10.12 12.08
N ARG A 32 -9.04 10.74 11.50
CA ARG A 32 -8.50 12.04 11.98
C ARG A 32 -9.30 13.26 11.51
N LYS A 33 -10.21 13.06 10.54
CA LYS A 33 -11.05 14.13 10.00
C LYS A 33 -12.52 13.80 10.29
N THR A 34 -13.30 14.79 10.67
CA THR A 34 -14.74 14.63 10.86
C THR A 34 -15.39 14.16 9.56
N ARG A 35 -16.20 13.10 9.66
CA ARG A 35 -17.00 12.54 8.58
C ARG A 35 -18.43 12.34 9.07
N LYS A 36 -19.38 12.34 8.14
CA LYS A 36 -20.79 12.04 8.44
C LYS A 36 -21.00 10.53 8.46
N ASP A 37 -21.72 10.07 9.45
CA ASP A 37 -22.23 8.70 9.51
C ASP A 37 -23.17 8.40 8.35
N TYR A 38 -23.23 7.13 7.96
CA TYR A 38 -24.20 6.68 6.96
C TYR A 38 -24.59 5.21 7.23
N GLY A 39 -25.88 4.91 7.09
CA GLY A 39 -26.42 3.58 7.37
C GLY A 39 -26.00 3.08 8.76
N THR A 40 -25.27 1.96 8.80
CA THR A 40 -24.73 1.37 10.04
C THR A 40 -23.26 1.72 10.28
N VAL A 41 -22.70 2.67 9.55
CA VAL A 41 -21.30 3.11 9.67
C VAL A 41 -21.21 4.41 10.48
N HIS A 42 -20.48 4.34 11.59
CA HIS A 42 -20.26 5.43 12.54
C HIS A 42 -18.80 5.87 12.53
N TYR A 43 -18.54 7.15 12.26
CA TYR A 43 -17.19 7.70 12.23
C TYR A 43 -16.79 8.29 13.59
N ILE A 44 -15.72 7.77 14.17
CA ILE A 44 -15.16 8.24 15.43
C ILE A 44 -13.94 9.11 15.14
N THR A 45 -14.05 10.42 15.38
CA THR A 45 -12.97 11.38 15.09
C THR A 45 -11.96 11.39 16.23
N GLY A 46 -10.72 11.02 15.93
CA GLY A 46 -9.59 11.02 16.86
C GLY A 46 -8.34 10.39 16.25
N ASN A 47 -7.26 10.40 17.02
CA ASN A 47 -5.99 9.79 16.64
C ASN A 47 -5.89 8.37 17.21
N ALA A 48 -6.12 7.35 16.40
CA ALA A 48 -6.03 5.94 16.81
C ALA A 48 -4.60 5.48 17.20
N HIS A 49 -3.55 6.30 16.99
CA HIS A 49 -2.23 6.07 17.57
C HIS A 49 -2.13 6.50 19.04
N SER A 50 -3.06 7.35 19.54
CA SER A 50 -3.07 7.77 20.94
C SER A 50 -3.80 6.74 21.79
N ASP A 51 -3.12 6.18 22.78
CA ASP A 51 -3.74 5.29 23.76
C ASP A 51 -4.79 6.03 24.60
N GLU A 52 -4.63 7.34 24.85
CA GLU A 52 -5.61 8.18 25.56
C GLU A 52 -6.95 8.28 24.81
N PHE A 53 -6.91 8.21 23.48
CA PHE A 53 -8.12 8.19 22.65
C PHE A 53 -8.67 6.77 22.52
N LEU A 54 -7.82 5.80 22.21
CA LEU A 54 -8.25 4.48 21.78
C LEU A 54 -8.69 3.59 22.95
N LEU A 55 -7.92 3.56 24.06
CA LEU A 55 -8.19 2.62 25.15
C LEU A 55 -9.54 2.84 25.84
N PRO A 56 -9.93 4.08 26.22
CA PRO A 56 -11.26 4.30 26.81
C PRO A 56 -12.40 3.92 25.87
N PHE A 57 -12.20 4.07 24.56
CA PHE A 57 -13.18 3.64 23.56
C PHE A 57 -13.31 2.13 23.49
N LEU A 58 -12.18 1.41 23.52
CA LEU A 58 -12.17 -0.06 23.53
C LEU A 58 -12.75 -0.65 24.83
N GLU A 59 -12.51 -0.01 25.97
CA GLU A 59 -13.02 -0.45 27.28
C GLU A 59 -14.55 -0.28 27.41
N ASN A 60 -15.11 0.75 26.77
CA ASN A 60 -16.54 1.05 26.83
C ASN A 60 -17.37 0.30 25.80
N GLU A 61 -16.73 -0.32 24.81
CA GLU A 61 -17.37 -0.97 23.67
C GLU A 61 -16.94 -2.43 23.56
N ASN A 62 -17.89 -3.32 23.29
CA ASN A 62 -17.60 -4.73 23.08
C ASN A 62 -17.59 -5.03 21.57
N PHE A 63 -16.42 -5.10 20.97
CA PHE A 63 -16.30 -5.43 19.56
C PHE A 63 -16.20 -6.95 19.35
N ASP A 64 -16.94 -7.46 18.36
CA ASP A 64 -16.74 -8.82 17.89
C ASP A 64 -15.43 -8.91 17.07
N VAL A 65 -15.19 -7.88 16.21
CA VAL A 65 -14.01 -7.84 15.34
C VAL A 65 -13.37 -6.44 15.35
N ILE A 66 -12.05 -6.41 15.44
CA ILE A 66 -11.24 -5.21 15.14
C ILE A 66 -10.42 -5.47 13.88
N VAL A 67 -10.60 -4.67 12.84
CA VAL A 67 -9.75 -4.71 11.62
C VAL A 67 -8.81 -3.52 11.64
N ASP A 68 -7.51 -3.78 11.67
CA ASP A 68 -6.50 -2.76 11.91
C ASP A 68 -5.71 -2.40 10.64
N PHE A 69 -6.05 -1.27 10.02
CA PHE A 69 -5.39 -0.69 8.85
C PHE A 69 -4.26 0.28 9.23
N MET A 70 -3.96 0.42 10.52
CA MET A 70 -2.94 1.36 10.97
C MET A 70 -1.53 0.90 10.61
N VAL A 71 -0.62 1.87 10.48
CA VAL A 71 0.80 1.61 10.25
C VAL A 71 1.57 1.97 11.51
N TYR A 72 2.10 0.98 12.19
CA TYR A 72 2.90 1.12 13.40
C TYR A 72 4.38 0.86 13.13
N ASN A 73 5.27 1.41 13.95
CA ASN A 73 6.60 0.84 14.11
C ASN A 73 6.52 -0.42 15.00
N THR A 74 7.61 -1.18 15.07
CA THR A 74 7.64 -2.47 15.80
C THR A 74 7.33 -2.29 17.29
N GLU A 75 7.94 -1.33 17.95
CA GLU A 75 7.76 -1.09 19.40
C GLU A 75 6.36 -0.60 19.73
N GLU A 76 5.81 0.31 18.92
CA GLU A 76 4.43 0.78 19.08
C GLU A 76 3.44 -0.38 19.00
N PHE A 77 3.61 -1.28 18.02
CA PHE A 77 2.75 -2.43 17.87
C PHE A 77 2.88 -3.41 19.04
N LYS A 78 4.12 -3.71 19.46
CA LYS A 78 4.40 -4.59 20.60
C LYS A 78 3.68 -4.14 21.87
N ASN A 79 3.69 -2.84 22.15
CA ASN A 79 3.10 -2.26 23.35
C ASN A 79 1.55 -2.33 23.36
N ARG A 80 0.92 -2.44 22.20
CA ARG A 80 -0.56 -2.39 22.09
C ARG A 80 -1.22 -3.70 21.63
N ALA A 81 -0.45 -4.64 21.08
CA ALA A 81 -1.01 -5.87 20.49
C ALA A 81 -1.89 -6.65 21.48
N SER A 82 -1.42 -6.88 22.72
CA SER A 82 -2.20 -7.60 23.74
C SER A 82 -3.50 -6.86 24.08
N LYS A 83 -3.48 -5.53 24.20
CA LYS A 83 -4.67 -4.73 24.48
C LYS A 83 -5.71 -4.85 23.36
N LEU A 84 -5.27 -4.86 22.09
CA LEU A 84 -6.16 -5.03 20.93
C LEU A 84 -6.75 -6.44 20.89
N LEU A 85 -5.94 -7.47 21.15
CA LEU A 85 -6.38 -8.87 21.25
C LEU A 85 -7.38 -9.08 22.40
N ASP A 86 -7.19 -8.37 23.53
CA ASP A 86 -8.08 -8.44 24.69
C ASP A 86 -9.43 -7.76 24.46
N SER A 87 -9.49 -6.80 23.53
CA SER A 87 -10.66 -5.95 23.29
C SER A 87 -11.63 -6.49 22.24
N CYS A 88 -11.41 -7.69 21.69
CA CYS A 88 -12.29 -8.27 20.68
C CYS A 88 -12.24 -9.79 20.64
N LYS A 89 -13.24 -10.39 19.97
CA LYS A 89 -13.24 -11.85 19.70
C LYS A 89 -12.28 -12.23 18.56
N GLN A 90 -12.11 -11.34 17.57
CA GLN A 90 -11.16 -11.50 16.47
C GLN A 90 -10.44 -10.18 16.19
N TYR A 91 -9.12 -10.24 16.18
CA TYR A 91 -8.26 -9.13 15.75
C TYR A 91 -7.68 -9.41 14.36
N VAL A 92 -8.03 -8.59 13.37
CA VAL A 92 -7.57 -8.71 11.98
C VAL A 92 -6.48 -7.69 11.71
N PHE A 93 -5.25 -8.16 11.59
CA PHE A 93 -4.07 -7.33 11.40
C PHE A 93 -3.69 -7.22 9.93
N LEU A 94 -3.60 -5.99 9.40
CA LEU A 94 -3.08 -5.73 8.04
C LEU A 94 -1.56 -5.74 8.03
N SER A 95 -0.99 -6.89 7.64
CA SER A 95 0.41 -7.05 7.29
C SER A 95 0.66 -6.65 5.83
N SER A 96 1.55 -7.32 5.14
CA SER A 96 1.85 -7.11 3.72
C SER A 96 2.51 -8.34 3.11
N SER A 97 2.19 -8.68 1.87
CA SER A 97 2.92 -9.70 1.12
C SER A 97 4.36 -9.30 0.78
N ARG A 98 4.78 -8.06 1.06
CA ARG A 98 6.19 -7.67 0.99
C ARG A 98 7.07 -8.39 2.02
N VAL A 99 6.48 -9.05 3.03
CA VAL A 99 7.24 -9.87 3.98
C VAL A 99 7.91 -11.08 3.33
N TYR A 100 7.35 -11.61 2.24
CA TYR A 100 7.89 -12.79 1.57
C TYR A 100 9.23 -12.51 0.87
N ALA A 101 10.11 -13.47 0.96
CA ALA A 101 11.34 -13.51 0.18
C ALA A 101 11.06 -13.77 -1.32
N ASP A 102 12.11 -13.83 -2.12
CA ASP A 102 12.01 -14.25 -3.52
C ASP A 102 11.59 -15.72 -3.64
N SER A 103 10.83 -16.04 -4.66
CA SER A 103 10.35 -17.40 -4.91
C SER A 103 10.27 -17.70 -6.40
N LYS A 104 10.78 -18.85 -6.80
CA LYS A 104 10.62 -19.37 -8.17
C LYS A 104 9.25 -19.98 -8.44
N ASN A 105 8.52 -20.31 -7.37
CA ASN A 105 7.17 -20.87 -7.43
C ASN A 105 6.16 -19.82 -6.99
N PRO A 106 4.87 -19.98 -7.31
CA PRO A 106 3.83 -19.12 -6.74
C PRO A 106 3.93 -19.09 -5.21
N ILE A 107 3.86 -17.89 -4.65
CA ILE A 107 4.01 -17.63 -3.22
C ILE A 107 2.78 -18.16 -2.48
N THR A 108 3.00 -18.96 -1.44
CA THR A 108 2.00 -19.40 -0.48
C THR A 108 2.18 -18.70 0.87
N GLU A 109 1.27 -18.88 1.82
CA GLU A 109 1.40 -18.31 3.17
C GLU A 109 2.56 -18.95 3.97
N GLU A 110 3.02 -20.13 3.58
CA GLU A 110 4.16 -20.86 4.15
C GLU A 110 5.50 -20.49 3.49
N SER A 111 5.48 -19.67 2.42
CA SER A 111 6.70 -19.21 1.77
C SER A 111 7.57 -18.40 2.75
N PRO A 112 8.91 -18.58 2.71
CA PRO A 112 9.82 -17.90 3.62
C PRO A 112 9.65 -16.37 3.60
N ARG A 113 9.81 -15.74 4.77
CA ARG A 113 9.83 -14.29 4.87
C ARG A 113 11.26 -13.74 4.79
N LEU A 114 11.41 -12.53 4.29
CA LEU A 114 12.70 -11.82 4.25
C LEU A 114 13.39 -11.75 5.61
N LEU A 115 12.62 -11.52 6.67
CA LEU A 115 13.14 -11.47 8.04
C LEU A 115 13.83 -12.78 8.46
N ASP A 116 13.31 -13.92 7.99
CA ASP A 116 13.72 -15.24 8.46
C ASP A 116 14.92 -15.78 7.68
N ILE A 117 15.11 -15.38 6.41
CA ILE A 117 16.13 -15.98 5.53
C ILE A 117 17.15 -15.01 4.95
N SER A 118 16.95 -13.69 5.07
CA SER A 118 17.90 -12.71 4.54
C SER A 118 19.24 -12.82 5.26
N THR A 119 20.33 -12.70 4.51
CA THR A 119 21.71 -12.64 5.02
C THR A 119 22.29 -11.22 5.01
N ASP A 120 21.54 -10.25 4.46
CA ASP A 120 21.94 -8.83 4.43
C ASP A 120 21.75 -8.20 5.81
N LYS A 121 22.85 -8.08 6.55
CA LYS A 121 22.86 -7.54 7.92
C LYS A 121 22.46 -6.07 7.97
N ASP A 122 22.81 -5.28 6.95
CA ASP A 122 22.47 -3.86 6.88
C ASP A 122 20.96 -3.68 6.67
N PHE A 123 20.36 -4.48 5.78
CA PHE A 123 18.93 -4.53 5.62
C PHE A 123 18.22 -4.96 6.91
N LEU A 124 18.65 -6.08 7.50
CA LEU A 124 18.04 -6.63 8.73
C LEU A 124 18.15 -5.67 9.93
N ALA A 125 19.14 -4.77 9.95
CA ALA A 125 19.30 -3.75 11.00
C ALA A 125 18.33 -2.56 10.83
N THR A 126 17.57 -2.49 9.73
CA THR A 126 16.62 -1.39 9.48
C THR A 126 15.21 -1.69 9.99
N ASP A 127 14.39 -0.64 10.08
CA ASP A 127 12.92 -0.72 10.17
C ASP A 127 12.28 -0.56 8.79
N GLU A 128 12.86 -1.20 7.76
CA GLU A 128 12.22 -1.25 6.45
C GLU A 128 10.83 -1.89 6.58
N TYR A 129 9.89 -1.40 5.80
CA TYR A 129 8.46 -1.74 5.93
C TYR A 129 8.18 -3.26 5.95
N ALA A 130 8.85 -4.04 5.10
CA ALA A 130 8.66 -5.50 5.05
C ALA A 130 9.14 -6.17 6.34
N LEU A 131 10.29 -5.73 6.88
CA LEU A 131 10.85 -6.24 8.14
C LEU A 131 10.00 -5.82 9.33
N THR A 132 9.53 -4.56 9.35
CA THR A 132 8.63 -4.07 10.39
C THR A 132 7.35 -4.91 10.43
N LYS A 133 6.72 -5.18 9.27
CA LYS A 133 5.53 -6.01 9.21
C LYS A 133 5.81 -7.46 9.67
N ALA A 134 6.92 -8.06 9.26
CA ALA A 134 7.29 -9.41 9.70
C ALA A 134 7.58 -9.48 11.21
N ARG A 135 8.21 -8.46 11.80
CA ARG A 135 8.40 -8.37 13.27
C ARG A 135 7.08 -8.21 14.01
N GLN A 136 6.13 -7.45 13.45
CA GLN A 136 4.78 -7.32 14.01
C GLN A 136 4.01 -8.65 13.93
N GLU A 137 4.16 -9.42 12.86
CA GLU A 137 3.63 -10.78 12.80
C GLU A 137 4.20 -11.68 13.89
N ASN A 138 5.52 -11.58 14.17
CA ASN A 138 6.13 -12.36 15.26
C ASN A 138 5.50 -12.03 16.62
N VAL A 139 5.17 -10.76 16.89
CA VAL A 139 4.46 -10.39 18.12
C VAL A 139 3.12 -11.10 18.26
N LEU A 140 2.40 -11.31 17.14
CA LEU A 140 1.14 -12.08 17.15
C LEU A 140 1.40 -13.58 17.26
N PHE A 141 2.38 -14.13 16.55
CA PHE A 141 2.72 -15.55 16.61
C PHE A 141 3.13 -16.00 18.00
N GLU A 142 3.84 -15.13 18.73
CA GLU A 142 4.33 -15.38 20.10
C GLU A 142 3.28 -15.11 21.18
N ASN A 143 2.12 -14.55 20.83
CA ASN A 143 1.06 -14.23 21.79
C ASN A 143 0.29 -15.48 22.19
N GLU A 144 -0.04 -15.60 23.49
CA GLU A 144 -0.83 -16.72 23.99
C GLU A 144 -2.24 -16.77 23.40
N LYS A 145 -2.83 -15.58 23.12
CA LYS A 145 -4.13 -15.49 22.46
C LYS A 145 -3.97 -15.66 20.96
N GLN A 146 -4.68 -16.63 20.41
CA GLN A 146 -4.65 -16.94 18.98
C GLN A 146 -5.89 -16.42 18.23
N ASN A 147 -6.58 -15.41 18.79
CA ASN A 147 -7.74 -14.77 18.18
C ASN A 147 -7.38 -13.74 17.12
N TRP A 148 -6.16 -13.75 16.59
CA TRP A 148 -5.71 -12.91 15.51
C TRP A 148 -5.88 -13.59 14.14
N THR A 149 -6.07 -12.77 13.12
CA THR A 149 -6.00 -13.13 11.69
C THR A 149 -5.10 -12.14 10.99
N ILE A 150 -4.05 -12.61 10.33
CA ILE A 150 -3.12 -11.75 9.58
C ILE A 150 -3.54 -11.71 8.12
N ILE A 151 -3.70 -10.51 7.58
CA ILE A 151 -3.95 -10.28 6.15
C ILE A 151 -2.68 -9.72 5.51
N ARG A 152 -2.20 -10.36 4.47
CA ARG A 152 -1.04 -9.96 3.67
C ARG A 152 -1.49 -9.51 2.28
N PRO A 153 -2.04 -8.29 2.10
CA PRO A 153 -2.30 -7.78 0.76
C PRO A 153 -0.97 -7.51 0.04
N TYR A 154 -0.98 -7.62 -1.28
CA TYR A 154 0.11 -7.10 -2.10
C TYR A 154 -0.29 -5.73 -2.66
N ILE A 155 0.21 -5.30 -3.81
CA ILE A 155 -0.08 -3.95 -4.31
C ILE A 155 -1.59 -3.79 -4.53
N THR A 156 -2.22 -3.02 -3.65
CA THR A 156 -3.64 -2.70 -3.72
C THR A 156 -3.82 -1.36 -4.42
N TYR A 157 -4.61 -1.33 -5.49
CA TYR A 157 -4.94 -0.11 -6.22
C TYR A 157 -6.42 0.25 -6.07
N SER A 158 -6.72 1.50 -6.32
CA SER A 158 -8.08 2.06 -6.32
C SER A 158 -8.08 3.39 -7.07
N GLU A 159 -9.23 4.06 -7.14
CA GLU A 159 -9.41 5.38 -7.76
C GLU A 159 -8.53 6.48 -7.13
N ILE A 160 -8.03 6.26 -5.92
CA ILE A 160 -7.15 7.21 -5.22
C ILE A 160 -5.70 6.76 -5.17
N ARG A 161 -5.40 5.52 -5.55
CA ARG A 161 -4.06 4.94 -5.50
C ARG A 161 -3.72 4.18 -6.77
N LEU A 162 -2.81 4.73 -7.56
CA LEU A 162 -2.32 4.18 -8.82
C LEU A 162 -0.79 4.11 -8.78
N GLN A 163 -0.25 2.90 -8.92
CA GLN A 163 1.19 2.67 -8.89
C GLN A 163 1.75 2.22 -10.23
N LEU A 164 3.00 2.61 -10.50
CA LEU A 164 3.86 2.04 -11.53
C LEU A 164 5.19 1.64 -10.88
N GLY A 165 5.43 0.35 -10.66
CA GLY A 165 6.55 -0.15 -9.88
C GLY A 165 6.54 0.36 -8.45
N VAL A 166 7.56 1.13 -8.09
CA VAL A 166 7.66 1.84 -6.80
C VAL A 166 7.05 3.24 -6.85
N LEU A 167 6.66 3.72 -8.03
CA LEU A 167 6.20 5.09 -8.24
C LEU A 167 4.70 5.19 -7.96
N GLU A 168 4.33 5.95 -6.94
CA GLU A 168 2.95 6.39 -6.74
C GLU A 168 2.55 7.41 -7.81
N LYS A 169 1.26 7.61 -8.03
CA LYS A 169 0.71 8.51 -9.06
C LYS A 169 1.32 9.93 -9.05
N GLU A 170 1.75 10.41 -7.91
CA GLU A 170 2.41 11.71 -7.74
C GLU A 170 3.76 11.79 -8.48
N LEU A 171 4.43 10.64 -8.68
CA LEU A 171 5.75 10.57 -9.31
C LEU A 171 5.70 10.22 -10.80
N TRP A 172 4.69 9.48 -11.25
CA TRP A 172 4.61 9.09 -12.66
C TRP A 172 3.44 9.76 -13.39
N LEU A 173 2.20 9.66 -12.87
CA LEU A 173 1.01 10.18 -13.55
C LEU A 173 0.99 11.72 -13.58
N ASN A 174 1.42 12.36 -12.48
CA ASN A 174 1.56 13.81 -12.44
C ASN A 174 2.51 14.34 -13.55
N ARG A 175 3.58 13.61 -13.85
CA ARG A 175 4.49 13.96 -14.97
C ARG A 175 3.80 13.80 -16.31
N VAL A 176 3.06 12.71 -16.53
CA VAL A 176 2.31 12.48 -17.77
C VAL A 176 1.31 13.61 -18.02
N LEU A 177 0.52 14.01 -17.00
CA LEU A 177 -0.47 15.07 -17.14
C LEU A 177 0.16 16.47 -17.37
N GLN A 178 1.45 16.63 -17.03
CA GLN A 178 2.25 17.79 -17.39
C GLN A 178 2.97 17.63 -18.74
N ASN A 179 2.64 16.59 -19.52
CA ASN A 179 3.27 16.25 -20.80
C ASN A 179 4.78 15.99 -20.70
N LYS A 180 5.24 15.46 -19.56
CA LYS A 180 6.62 15.10 -19.26
C LYS A 180 6.86 13.62 -19.35
N THR A 181 8.11 13.24 -19.52
CA THR A 181 8.57 11.85 -19.63
C THR A 181 8.66 11.20 -18.27
N VAL A 182 8.04 10.03 -18.11
CA VAL A 182 8.20 9.17 -16.93
C VAL A 182 9.58 8.50 -16.96
N VAL A 183 10.30 8.55 -15.82
CA VAL A 183 11.56 7.80 -15.66
C VAL A 183 11.25 6.48 -14.96
N PHE A 184 11.63 5.36 -15.55
CA PHE A 184 11.39 4.04 -14.98
C PHE A 184 12.59 3.10 -15.16
N SER A 185 12.71 2.08 -14.31
CA SER A 185 13.78 1.08 -14.43
C SER A 185 13.46 0.04 -15.49
N LYS A 186 14.40 -0.18 -16.43
CA LYS A 186 14.30 -1.29 -17.40
C LYS A 186 14.31 -2.66 -16.70
N ASP A 187 15.02 -2.76 -15.56
CA ASP A 187 15.17 -4.02 -14.83
C ASP A 187 13.84 -4.39 -14.15
N ILE A 188 13.16 -3.43 -13.51
CA ILE A 188 11.83 -3.66 -12.91
C ILE A 188 10.77 -3.94 -13.98
N PHE A 189 10.88 -3.33 -15.16
CA PHE A 189 9.86 -3.32 -16.21
C PHE A 189 9.44 -4.72 -16.69
N GLU A 190 10.37 -5.68 -16.61
CA GLU A 190 10.15 -7.06 -17.07
C GLU A 190 9.69 -8.02 -15.97
N HIS A 191 9.71 -7.60 -14.68
CA HIS A 191 9.27 -8.44 -13.58
C HIS A 191 7.75 -8.52 -13.47
N TYR A 192 7.28 -9.70 -13.05
CA TYR A 192 5.87 -9.92 -12.77
C TYR A 192 5.45 -9.30 -11.43
N THR A 193 4.27 -8.75 -11.42
CA THR A 193 3.62 -8.16 -10.26
C THR A 193 2.16 -8.58 -10.20
N THR A 194 1.61 -8.63 -9.00
CA THR A 194 0.18 -8.86 -8.79
C THR A 194 -0.45 -7.58 -8.23
N LEU A 195 -1.42 -7.02 -8.93
CA LEU A 195 -2.17 -5.85 -8.48
C LEU A 195 -3.61 -6.27 -8.20
N THR A 196 -4.11 -5.91 -7.02
CA THR A 196 -5.47 -6.30 -6.58
C THR A 196 -6.31 -5.05 -6.32
N TYR A 197 -7.52 -5.02 -6.84
CA TYR A 197 -8.45 -3.92 -6.59
C TYR A 197 -8.84 -3.86 -5.10
N GLY A 198 -8.91 -2.66 -4.54
CA GLY A 198 -9.15 -2.48 -3.10
C GLY A 198 -10.45 -3.08 -2.59
N GLU A 199 -11.50 -3.06 -3.40
CA GLU A 199 -12.77 -3.68 -3.09
C GLU A 199 -12.68 -5.21 -3.03
N ASP A 200 -11.91 -5.85 -3.92
CA ASP A 200 -11.69 -7.31 -3.91
C ASP A 200 -10.94 -7.75 -2.65
N VAL A 201 -9.92 -6.98 -2.22
CA VAL A 201 -9.25 -7.24 -0.94
C VAL A 201 -10.23 -7.12 0.22
N SER A 202 -11.15 -6.14 0.16
CA SER A 202 -12.16 -5.93 1.19
C SER A 202 -13.19 -7.07 1.23
N HIS A 203 -13.58 -7.63 0.10
CA HIS A 203 -14.38 -8.86 0.03
C HIS A 203 -13.65 -10.05 0.70
N GLY A 204 -12.35 -10.19 0.43
CA GLY A 204 -11.53 -11.22 1.09
C GLY A 204 -11.45 -11.03 2.59
N ILE A 205 -11.19 -9.81 3.07
CA ILE A 205 -11.21 -9.51 4.51
C ILE A 205 -12.58 -9.86 5.10
N LYS A 206 -13.68 -9.37 4.49
CA LYS A 206 -15.05 -9.61 4.95
C LYS A 206 -15.36 -11.10 5.08
N SER A 207 -14.89 -11.94 4.15
CA SER A 207 -15.15 -13.38 4.17
C SER A 207 -14.53 -14.10 5.38
N LEU A 208 -13.53 -13.48 6.03
CA LEU A 208 -12.81 -14.03 7.19
C LEU A 208 -13.35 -13.50 8.52
N LEU A 209 -14.20 -12.45 8.52
CA LEU A 209 -14.68 -11.86 9.77
C LEU A 209 -15.61 -12.81 10.53
N GLY A 210 -15.31 -13.04 11.81
CA GLY A 210 -16.05 -13.93 12.68
C GLY A 210 -15.89 -15.43 12.36
N LYS A 211 -14.91 -15.80 11.53
CA LYS A 211 -14.62 -17.20 11.21
C LYS A 211 -13.53 -17.74 12.12
N GLU A 212 -13.86 -18.71 12.97
CA GLU A 212 -12.91 -19.35 13.88
C GLU A 212 -11.78 -20.07 13.14
N GLU A 213 -12.06 -20.58 11.92
CA GLU A 213 -11.06 -21.22 11.06
C GLU A 213 -9.98 -20.23 10.55
N ALA A 214 -10.23 -18.92 10.69
CA ALA A 214 -9.25 -17.88 10.36
C ALA A 214 -8.40 -17.47 11.57
N PHE A 215 -8.71 -17.92 12.78
CA PHE A 215 -7.95 -17.56 13.98
C PHE A 215 -6.58 -18.25 13.97
N GLY A 216 -5.56 -17.51 14.39
CA GLY A 216 -4.18 -17.98 14.36
C GLY A 216 -3.63 -18.21 12.94
N GLN A 217 -4.26 -17.63 11.92
CA GLN A 217 -3.90 -17.86 10.52
C GLN A 217 -3.49 -16.57 9.80
N ALA A 218 -2.54 -16.72 8.86
CA ALA A 218 -2.22 -15.68 7.89
C ALA A 218 -2.84 -16.01 6.53
N PHE A 219 -3.32 -14.98 5.83
CA PHE A 219 -3.86 -15.09 4.46
C PHE A 219 -3.28 -13.98 3.61
N HIS A 220 -2.75 -14.29 2.42
CA HIS A 220 -2.64 -13.26 1.42
C HIS A 220 -3.94 -13.18 0.61
N ILE A 221 -4.34 -11.97 0.28
CA ILE A 221 -5.53 -11.71 -0.54
C ILE A 221 -5.06 -10.95 -1.76
N THR A 222 -4.92 -11.66 -2.87
CA THR A 222 -4.35 -11.12 -4.09
C THR A 222 -5.14 -11.56 -5.32
N GLN A 223 -4.98 -10.82 -6.42
CA GLN A 223 -5.48 -11.25 -7.72
C GLN A 223 -4.74 -12.54 -8.15
N THR A 224 -5.42 -13.39 -8.91
CA THR A 224 -4.85 -14.64 -9.43
C THR A 224 -3.93 -14.38 -10.62
N LYS A 225 -4.27 -13.36 -11.46
CA LYS A 225 -3.48 -12.98 -12.62
C LYS A 225 -2.38 -12.00 -12.25
N ALA A 226 -1.13 -12.38 -12.49
CA ALA A 226 0.01 -11.48 -12.47
C ALA A 226 0.21 -10.82 -13.84
N LEU A 227 0.71 -9.59 -13.86
CA LEU A 227 1.13 -8.85 -15.05
C LEU A 227 2.60 -8.47 -14.94
N LYS A 228 3.29 -8.31 -16.05
CA LYS A 228 4.56 -7.58 -16.07
C LYS A 228 4.32 -6.10 -15.84
N TRP A 229 5.30 -5.37 -15.29
CA TRP A 229 5.18 -3.92 -15.19
C TRP A 229 5.09 -3.23 -16.54
N SER A 230 5.63 -3.84 -17.60
CA SER A 230 5.43 -3.41 -18.99
C SER A 230 3.95 -3.48 -19.39
N GLU A 231 3.26 -4.57 -19.06
CA GLU A 231 1.82 -4.72 -19.35
C GLU A 231 0.96 -3.74 -18.53
N VAL A 232 1.35 -3.46 -17.28
CA VAL A 232 0.71 -2.40 -16.46
C VAL A 232 0.88 -1.04 -17.12
N TRP A 233 2.08 -0.73 -17.62
CA TRP A 233 2.31 0.50 -18.37
C TRP A 233 1.46 0.56 -19.64
N ASP A 234 1.32 -0.53 -20.37
CA ASP A 234 0.51 -0.57 -21.60
C ASP A 234 -0.96 -0.26 -21.34
N VAL A 235 -1.53 -0.76 -20.23
CA VAL A 235 -2.89 -0.38 -19.81
C VAL A 235 -2.97 1.13 -19.57
N TYR A 236 -2.06 1.70 -18.78
CA TYR A 236 -2.06 3.14 -18.50
C TYR A 236 -1.82 3.97 -19.75
N ASN A 237 -0.89 3.56 -20.61
CA ASN A 237 -0.58 4.24 -21.86
C ASN A 237 -1.78 4.27 -22.79
N ARG A 238 -2.48 3.17 -22.96
CA ARG A 238 -3.70 3.09 -23.78
C ARG A 238 -4.76 4.06 -23.26
N VAL A 239 -5.10 3.99 -21.96
CA VAL A 239 -6.13 4.85 -21.36
C VAL A 239 -5.78 6.34 -21.51
N LEU A 240 -4.53 6.71 -21.20
CA LEU A 240 -4.08 8.10 -21.28
C LEU A 240 -4.04 8.61 -22.73
N THR A 241 -3.72 7.73 -23.68
CA THR A 241 -3.76 8.08 -25.11
C THR A 241 -5.19 8.32 -25.58
N GLU A 242 -6.14 7.51 -25.16
CA GLU A 242 -7.56 7.68 -25.46
C GLU A 242 -8.12 8.99 -24.85
N GLU A 243 -7.77 9.29 -23.59
CA GLU A 243 -8.27 10.47 -22.88
C GLU A 243 -7.67 11.80 -23.39
N PHE A 244 -6.39 11.79 -23.77
CA PHE A 244 -5.66 13.03 -24.09
C PHE A 244 -5.18 13.13 -25.55
N GLY A 245 -5.46 12.13 -26.40
CA GLY A 245 -5.07 12.11 -27.81
C GLY A 245 -3.56 12.01 -28.04
N LYS A 246 -2.77 11.71 -26.99
CA LYS A 246 -1.31 11.66 -27.06
C LYS A 246 -0.76 10.56 -26.14
N SER A 247 0.10 9.72 -26.70
CA SER A 247 0.78 8.67 -25.96
C SER A 247 1.76 9.26 -24.92
N PRO A 248 1.69 8.84 -23.65
CA PRO A 248 2.66 9.16 -22.63
C PRO A 248 4.08 8.74 -23.04
N LYS A 249 5.07 9.49 -22.57
CA LYS A 249 6.47 9.19 -22.80
C LYS A 249 7.06 8.48 -21.58
N ILE A 250 7.81 7.42 -21.82
CA ILE A 250 8.59 6.71 -20.79
C ILE A 250 10.05 6.63 -21.22
N LYS A 251 10.97 6.85 -20.28
CA LYS A 251 12.41 6.65 -20.44
C LYS A 251 12.86 5.54 -19.50
N LEU A 252 13.16 4.39 -20.07
CA LEU A 252 13.74 3.27 -19.33
C LEU A 252 15.22 3.55 -19.07
N VAL A 253 15.63 3.46 -17.80
CA VAL A 253 17.01 3.65 -17.35
C VAL A 253 17.52 2.39 -16.65
N ASP A 254 18.84 2.24 -16.54
CA ASP A 254 19.45 1.17 -15.76
C ASP A 254 19.17 1.36 -14.25
N LEU A 255 19.32 0.27 -13.49
CA LEU A 255 19.01 0.24 -12.06
C LEU A 255 19.82 1.28 -11.25
N ASN A 256 21.11 1.49 -11.57
CA ASN A 256 21.96 2.46 -10.89
C ASN A 256 21.44 3.90 -11.08
N THR A 257 21.00 4.23 -12.28
CA THR A 257 20.37 5.52 -12.56
C THR A 257 19.02 5.66 -11.85
N PHE A 258 18.25 4.56 -11.80
CA PHE A 258 16.96 4.56 -11.12
C PHE A 258 17.10 4.71 -9.61
N HIS A 259 18.11 4.11 -8.97
CA HIS A 259 18.41 4.31 -7.55
C HIS A 259 18.77 5.78 -7.21
N LYS A 260 19.37 6.52 -8.15
CA LYS A 260 19.59 7.97 -7.95
C LYS A 260 18.31 8.79 -8.03
N PHE A 261 17.33 8.28 -8.78
CA PHE A 261 16.01 8.89 -8.92
C PHE A 261 15.09 8.55 -7.75
N TYR A 262 15.04 7.29 -7.33
CA TYR A 262 14.16 6.80 -6.26
C TYR A 262 14.96 6.19 -5.11
N SER A 263 14.78 6.74 -3.92
CA SER A 263 15.61 6.40 -2.74
C SER A 263 15.21 5.12 -1.99
N GLY A 264 14.10 4.51 -2.35
CA GLY A 264 13.61 3.27 -1.70
C GLY A 264 14.35 2.01 -2.18
N VAL A 265 15.67 1.95 -1.95
CA VAL A 265 16.56 0.91 -2.48
C VAL A 265 16.13 -0.48 -2.03
N TYR A 266 15.79 -0.66 -0.77
CA TYR A 266 15.37 -1.96 -0.25
C TYR A 266 14.02 -2.43 -0.83
N GLN A 267 13.07 -1.50 -1.05
CA GLN A 267 11.83 -1.84 -1.73
C GLN A 267 12.06 -2.29 -3.17
N ILE A 268 13.04 -1.73 -3.86
CA ILE A 268 13.41 -2.16 -5.21
C ILE A 268 14.04 -3.55 -5.13
N ASN A 269 15.11 -3.70 -4.35
CA ASN A 269 15.96 -4.88 -4.35
C ASN A 269 15.26 -6.12 -3.77
N TYR A 270 14.43 -5.94 -2.75
CA TYR A 270 13.79 -7.04 -2.01
C TYR A 270 12.29 -7.19 -2.30
N ASP A 271 11.78 -6.50 -3.35
CA ASP A 271 10.40 -6.68 -3.74
C ASP A 271 10.18 -6.47 -5.24
N ARG A 272 10.55 -5.32 -5.83
CA ARG A 272 10.22 -5.01 -7.23
C ARG A 272 11.09 -5.72 -8.27
N LEU A 273 12.24 -6.22 -7.89
CA LEU A 273 13.10 -7.10 -8.71
C LEU A 273 12.77 -8.59 -8.52
N TYR A 274 11.68 -8.92 -7.81
CA TYR A 274 11.16 -10.27 -7.64
C TYR A 274 9.89 -10.44 -8.46
N ASP A 275 9.67 -11.65 -8.97
CA ASP A 275 8.39 -12.02 -9.57
C ASP A 275 7.37 -12.30 -8.47
N ARG A 276 6.31 -11.50 -8.43
CA ARG A 276 5.28 -11.57 -7.40
C ARG A 276 4.02 -12.23 -7.94
N VAL A 277 4.05 -13.56 -7.96
CA VAL A 277 2.94 -14.44 -8.35
C VAL A 277 2.48 -15.20 -7.11
N PHE A 278 1.18 -15.25 -6.84
CA PHE A 278 0.62 -15.81 -5.60
C PHE A 278 -0.30 -17.01 -5.88
N ASP A 279 -0.29 -17.97 -4.95
CA ASP A 279 -1.23 -19.07 -4.90
C ASP A 279 -2.34 -18.75 -3.89
N ASN A 280 -3.53 -18.47 -4.37
CA ASN A 280 -4.69 -18.09 -3.56
C ASN A 280 -5.49 -19.29 -2.99
N SER A 281 -4.95 -20.51 -3.02
CA SER A 281 -5.67 -21.73 -2.60
C SER A 281 -6.21 -21.65 -1.19
N LYS A 282 -5.49 -20.96 -0.26
CA LYS A 282 -5.90 -20.82 1.13
C LYS A 282 -7.12 -19.92 1.28
N ILE A 283 -7.08 -18.71 0.75
CA ILE A 283 -8.22 -17.77 0.81
C ILE A 283 -9.40 -18.26 -0.04
N SER A 284 -9.17 -19.03 -1.10
CA SER A 284 -10.21 -19.59 -1.95
C SER A 284 -11.16 -20.57 -1.23
N LYS A 285 -10.81 -21.01 -0.02
CA LYS A 285 -11.71 -21.77 0.85
C LYS A 285 -12.83 -20.92 1.46
N PHE A 286 -12.68 -19.59 1.45
CA PHE A 286 -13.61 -18.63 2.05
C PHE A 286 -14.34 -17.78 1.02
N LEU A 287 -13.72 -17.52 -0.13
CA LEU A 287 -14.34 -16.82 -1.26
C LEU A 287 -13.69 -17.22 -2.58
N GLU A 288 -14.40 -17.03 -3.70
CA GLU A 288 -13.87 -17.33 -5.03
C GLU A 288 -13.07 -16.17 -5.62
N THR A 289 -11.74 -16.22 -5.52
CA THR A 289 -10.81 -15.20 -6.05
C THR A 289 -10.86 -15.05 -7.57
N LYS A 290 -11.39 -16.04 -8.30
CA LYS A 290 -11.64 -15.93 -9.76
C LYS A 290 -12.61 -14.81 -10.12
N ASN A 291 -13.44 -14.38 -9.18
CA ASN A 291 -14.42 -13.30 -9.36
C ASN A 291 -13.79 -11.91 -9.14
N PHE A 292 -12.54 -11.84 -8.74
CA PHE A 292 -11.84 -10.56 -8.57
C PHE A 292 -11.73 -9.83 -9.92
N LEU A 293 -11.84 -8.52 -9.87
CA LEU A 293 -11.76 -7.67 -11.04
C LEU A 293 -10.40 -7.84 -11.74
N SER A 294 -10.39 -8.19 -13.04
CA SER A 294 -9.12 -8.35 -13.74
C SER A 294 -8.28 -7.08 -13.64
N PRO A 295 -6.94 -7.19 -13.47
CA PRO A 295 -6.11 -6.03 -13.24
C PRO A 295 -6.20 -5.02 -14.39
N GLU A 296 -6.33 -5.46 -15.63
CA GLU A 296 -6.46 -4.57 -16.79
C GLU A 296 -7.72 -3.71 -16.72
N ILE A 297 -8.87 -4.33 -16.41
CA ILE A 297 -10.15 -3.63 -16.30
C ILE A 297 -10.13 -2.71 -15.06
N GLY A 298 -9.61 -3.21 -13.94
CA GLY A 298 -9.56 -2.47 -12.69
C GLY A 298 -8.64 -1.25 -12.75
N LEU A 299 -7.45 -1.38 -13.35
CA LEU A 299 -6.52 -0.28 -13.55
C LEU A 299 -7.08 0.78 -14.49
N GLU A 300 -7.71 0.35 -15.60
CA GLU A 300 -8.42 1.26 -16.51
C GLU A 300 -9.52 2.02 -15.79
N LYS A 301 -10.44 1.31 -15.09
CA LYS A 301 -11.52 1.90 -14.31
C LYS A 301 -10.98 2.94 -13.32
N SER A 302 -9.99 2.54 -12.53
CA SER A 302 -9.41 3.40 -11.48
C SER A 302 -8.72 4.64 -12.05
N LEU A 303 -8.01 4.51 -13.18
CA LEU A 303 -7.36 5.65 -13.82
C LEU A 303 -8.39 6.61 -14.43
N ARG A 304 -9.41 6.12 -15.13
CA ARG A 304 -10.48 6.96 -15.68
C ARG A 304 -11.24 7.71 -14.58
N GLU A 305 -11.59 7.04 -13.49
CA GLU A 305 -12.26 7.69 -12.35
C GLU A 305 -11.35 8.73 -11.68
N PHE A 306 -10.05 8.47 -11.53
CA PHE A 306 -9.10 9.45 -11.00
C PHE A 306 -9.05 10.71 -11.88
N ILE A 307 -9.00 10.54 -13.21
CA ILE A 307 -8.99 11.66 -14.18
C ILE A 307 -10.31 12.42 -14.11
N LYS A 308 -11.45 11.72 -14.17
CA LYS A 308 -12.80 12.30 -14.10
C LYS A 308 -13.03 13.11 -12.82
N ASN A 309 -12.44 12.69 -11.70
CA ASN A 309 -12.50 13.39 -10.42
C ASN A 309 -11.48 14.54 -10.29
N GLY A 310 -10.91 15.00 -11.40
CA GLY A 310 -10.03 16.18 -11.46
C GLY A 310 -8.56 15.90 -11.18
N ALA A 311 -8.13 14.63 -11.18
CA ALA A 311 -6.73 14.19 -11.05
C ALA A 311 -5.98 14.91 -9.91
N ASN A 312 -6.53 14.84 -8.69
CA ASN A 312 -5.97 15.55 -7.55
C ASN A 312 -4.76 14.81 -6.98
N PHE A 313 -3.61 15.49 -7.00
CA PHE A 313 -2.35 15.04 -6.40
C PHE A 313 -2.15 15.71 -5.05
N GLY A 314 -1.89 14.92 -4.00
CA GLY A 314 -1.73 15.46 -2.65
C GLY A 314 -0.53 16.40 -2.50
N PHE A 315 0.56 16.12 -3.23
CA PHE A 315 1.83 16.87 -3.17
C PHE A 315 2.73 16.54 -4.36
N THR A 316 3.79 17.34 -4.55
CA THR A 316 4.85 17.09 -5.55
C THR A 316 6.19 16.91 -4.85
N PHE A 317 6.90 15.84 -5.18
CA PHE A 317 8.26 15.56 -4.70
C PHE A 317 9.28 16.37 -5.52
N TRP A 318 9.43 17.67 -5.25
CA TRP A 318 10.19 18.60 -6.08
C TRP A 318 11.65 18.20 -6.31
N ARG A 319 12.29 17.55 -5.34
CA ARG A 319 13.66 17.04 -5.53
C ARG A 319 13.70 15.91 -6.54
N THR A 320 12.81 14.95 -6.41
CA THR A 320 12.68 13.81 -7.33
C THR A 320 12.28 14.30 -8.73
N GLU A 321 11.40 15.30 -8.80
CA GLU A 321 11.03 15.96 -10.05
C GLU A 321 12.24 16.60 -10.73
N GLY A 322 13.11 17.29 -9.99
CA GLY A 322 14.36 17.84 -10.50
C GLY A 322 15.33 16.77 -11.02
N ILE A 323 15.44 15.62 -10.33
CA ILE A 323 16.26 14.48 -10.80
C ILE A 323 15.68 13.90 -12.10
N ALA A 324 14.37 13.71 -12.16
CA ALA A 324 13.70 13.25 -13.38
C ALA A 324 13.96 14.18 -14.57
N ASP A 325 13.80 15.49 -14.36
CA ASP A 325 14.06 16.49 -15.40
C ASP A 325 15.52 16.51 -15.84
N ARG A 326 16.47 16.23 -14.96
CA ARG A 326 17.88 16.04 -15.33
C ARG A 326 18.07 14.84 -16.24
N ILE A 327 17.44 13.72 -15.89
CA ILE A 327 17.55 12.45 -16.63
C ILE A 327 16.90 12.58 -18.02
N THR A 328 15.77 13.27 -18.11
CA THR A 328 14.98 13.39 -19.35
C THR A 328 15.37 14.57 -20.23
N GLY A 329 16.13 15.54 -19.69
CA GLY A 329 16.45 16.81 -20.39
C GLY A 329 15.33 17.85 -20.32
N GLU A 330 14.28 17.58 -19.55
CA GLU A 330 13.12 18.46 -19.38
C GLU A 330 13.34 19.48 -18.24
N SER A 331 12.41 20.43 -18.06
CA SER A 331 12.49 21.42 -16.98
C SER A 331 11.12 21.95 -16.56
N VAL A 332 11.07 22.53 -15.37
CA VAL A 332 9.93 23.33 -14.88
C VAL A 332 10.38 24.76 -14.70
N LEU A 333 9.54 25.71 -15.11
CA LEU A 333 9.78 27.12 -14.80
C LEU A 333 9.74 27.33 -13.28
N LEU A 334 10.80 27.88 -12.69
CA LEU A 334 10.90 28.09 -11.23
C LEU A 334 9.75 28.92 -10.67
N LEU A 335 9.15 29.81 -11.48
CA LEU A 335 7.98 30.58 -11.07
C LEU A 335 6.74 29.72 -10.80
N LYS A 336 6.63 28.56 -11.44
CA LYS A 336 5.53 27.61 -11.23
C LYS A 336 5.71 26.73 -9.98
N ILE A 337 6.88 26.75 -9.35
CA ILE A 337 7.17 25.96 -8.16
C ILE A 337 6.77 26.77 -6.92
N PRO A 338 5.85 26.28 -6.08
CA PRO A 338 5.37 27.00 -4.90
C PRO A 338 6.43 27.02 -3.79
N GLY A 339 6.71 28.21 -3.26
CA GLY A 339 7.59 28.41 -2.11
C GLY A 339 9.09 28.19 -2.37
N VAL A 340 9.92 28.89 -1.59
CA VAL A 340 11.38 28.87 -1.75
C VAL A 340 11.98 27.49 -1.51
N LYS A 341 11.52 26.79 -0.48
CA LYS A 341 12.01 25.45 -0.12
C LYS A 341 11.83 24.44 -1.28
N ASN A 342 10.69 24.48 -1.96
CA ASN A 342 10.42 23.60 -3.09
C ASN A 342 11.28 23.96 -4.32
N LYS A 343 11.50 25.24 -4.58
CA LYS A 343 12.42 25.70 -5.63
C LYS A 343 13.85 25.21 -5.40
N LEU A 344 14.34 25.34 -4.18
CA LEU A 344 15.66 24.82 -3.79
C LEU A 344 15.73 23.29 -3.93
N ASN A 345 14.74 22.56 -3.46
CA ASN A 345 14.68 21.10 -3.61
C ASN A 345 14.73 20.70 -5.10
N TYR A 346 13.97 21.37 -5.97
CA TYR A 346 14.00 21.09 -7.39
C TYR A 346 15.39 21.39 -7.99
N ILE A 347 15.99 22.55 -7.68
CA ILE A 347 17.33 22.92 -8.16
C ILE A 347 18.38 21.89 -7.70
N PHE A 348 18.36 21.49 -6.45
CA PHE A 348 19.29 20.46 -5.93
C PHE A 348 19.11 19.12 -6.65
N GLY A 349 17.88 18.68 -6.90
CA GLY A 349 17.61 17.51 -7.74
C GLY A 349 18.16 17.68 -9.16
N ARG A 350 17.88 18.81 -9.78
CA ARG A 350 18.30 19.12 -11.15
C ARG A 350 19.83 19.16 -11.32
N LEU A 351 20.55 19.69 -10.33
CA LEU A 351 22.01 19.77 -10.33
C LEU A 351 22.69 18.50 -9.80
N GLY A 352 21.93 17.59 -9.21
CA GLY A 352 22.49 16.37 -8.59
C GLY A 352 23.26 16.63 -7.30
N LEU A 353 22.97 17.74 -6.62
CA LEU A 353 23.62 18.11 -5.38
C LEU A 353 23.03 17.30 -4.24
N ASN A 354 23.89 16.53 -3.51
CA ASN A 354 23.51 15.89 -2.27
C ASN A 354 23.65 16.93 -1.14
N ILE A 355 22.51 17.32 -0.57
CA ILE A 355 22.56 17.97 0.74
C ILE A 355 22.73 16.80 1.73
N HIS A 356 23.91 16.66 2.32
CA HIS A 356 24.02 15.95 3.58
C HIS A 356 23.08 16.68 4.56
N LYS A 357 22.01 16.03 4.99
CA LYS A 357 21.32 16.49 6.21
C LYS A 357 22.39 16.49 7.30
N PRO A 358 22.62 17.61 8.01
CA PRO A 358 23.45 17.56 9.21
C PRO A 358 22.83 16.52 10.14
N SER A 359 23.67 15.73 10.81
CA SER A 359 23.30 14.62 11.70
C SER A 359 22.53 15.06 12.98
N PHE A 360 22.00 16.26 13.03
CA PHE A 360 21.29 16.85 14.16
C PHE A 360 19.75 16.78 14.09
N MET A 361 19.17 16.09 13.09
CA MET A 361 17.73 15.81 13.06
C MET A 361 17.50 14.31 12.97
N LYS A 362 17.73 13.63 14.09
CA LYS A 362 17.12 12.34 14.41
C LYS A 362 15.79 12.57 15.09
#